data_8c2a817622d0e3596f9a59ef7a6a8142
#
_entry.id   8c2a817622d0e3596f9a59ef7a6a8142
#
_cell.length_a   1.000
_cell.length_b   1.000
_cell.length_c   1.000
_cell.angle_alpha   90.00
_cell.angle_beta   90.00
_cell.angle_gamma   90.00
#
_symmetry.space_group_name_H-M   'P 1'
#
loop_
_entity.id
_entity.type
_entity.pdbx_description
1 polymer ?
#
loop_
_entity_poly.entity_id
_entity_poly.type
_entity_poly.pdbx_seq_one_letter_code
_entity_poly.pdbx_strand_id
1 'polypeptide(L)'
;RDLRMSRGLGDVYKRQGNMKELNIIIKADVQGSVEAVKSSLVRLSNEEVVVKVIHGGVGNVNESDVVLASASNAIIIAFNVKPDNQARIVAEREKVDLRLYSVIYNAIEDVEAALKGMLEPIYEEKIIGHARIMQIFKASGVGNIAGCIVEEGRITRDSVVRITRGSEKVYEGPIASLKHFKDEVKEIKAGTECGMVFEKFNDIQPEDMIEAHIMVEVPR
;
A
#
# COMPACT_ATOMS: atom_id res chain seq x y z
N ARG A 1 -4.40 -27.43 -27.96
CA ARG A 1 -5.74 -26.87 -27.58
C ARG A 1 -5.89 -26.70 -26.05
N ASP A 2 -4.98 -27.27 -25.24
CA ASP A 2 -5.14 -27.31 -23.75
C ASP A 2 -4.30 -26.31 -22.96
N LEU A 3 -3.53 -25.46 -23.62
CA LEU A 3 -2.66 -24.47 -22.96
C LEU A 3 -3.37 -23.16 -22.56
N ARG A 4 -4.62 -22.96 -22.99
CA ARG A 4 -5.40 -21.77 -22.62
C ARG A 4 -6.21 -21.91 -21.32
N MET A 5 -6.51 -23.14 -20.90
CA MET A 5 -7.26 -23.40 -19.66
C MET A 5 -6.41 -23.34 -18.38
N SER A 6 -5.11 -23.63 -18.46
CA SER A 6 -4.25 -23.67 -17.27
C SER A 6 -3.83 -22.28 -16.76
N ARG A 7 -3.83 -21.25 -17.62
CA ARG A 7 -3.52 -19.87 -17.20
C ARG A 7 -4.65 -19.22 -16.41
N GLY A 8 -5.89 -19.56 -16.70
CA GLY A 8 -7.05 -18.99 -15.98
C GLY A 8 -7.22 -19.54 -14.57
N LEU A 9 -6.92 -20.82 -14.35
CA LEU A 9 -7.03 -21.43 -13.01
C LEU A 9 -5.88 -20.99 -12.07
N GLY A 10 -4.68 -20.80 -12.60
CA GLY A 10 -3.54 -20.33 -11.81
C GLY A 10 -3.72 -18.90 -11.31
N ASP A 11 -4.34 -18.04 -12.13
CA ASP A 11 -4.64 -16.65 -11.73
C ASP A 11 -5.81 -16.57 -10.75
N VAL A 12 -6.80 -17.45 -10.87
CA VAL A 12 -7.91 -17.56 -9.92
C VAL A 12 -7.40 -18.06 -8.55
N TYR A 13 -6.51 -19.05 -8.53
CA TYR A 13 -5.91 -19.56 -7.30
C TYR A 13 -4.98 -18.53 -6.63
N LYS A 14 -4.21 -17.78 -7.40
CA LYS A 14 -3.38 -16.69 -6.86
C LYS A 14 -4.22 -15.54 -6.29
N ARG A 15 -5.37 -15.25 -6.91
CA ARG A 15 -6.30 -14.23 -6.41
C ARG A 15 -7.02 -14.68 -5.14
N GLN A 16 -7.39 -15.97 -5.00
CA GLN A 16 -8.01 -16.51 -3.79
C GLN A 16 -7.06 -16.55 -2.58
N GLY A 17 -5.74 -16.68 -2.78
CA GLY A 17 -4.75 -16.71 -1.69
C GLY A 17 -4.45 -15.35 -1.06
N ASN A 18 -4.81 -14.24 -1.70
CA ASN A 18 -4.58 -12.87 -1.20
C ASN A 18 -5.86 -12.12 -0.83
N MET A 19 -7.01 -12.78 -0.84
CA MET A 19 -8.29 -12.17 -0.51
C MET A 19 -8.39 -11.96 1.01
N LYS A 20 -8.56 -10.71 1.42
CA LYS A 20 -8.76 -10.35 2.82
C LYS A 20 -10.23 -10.46 3.17
N GLU A 21 -10.53 -10.84 4.43
CA GLU A 21 -11.88 -10.93 4.94
C GLU A 21 -12.08 -9.91 6.07
N LEU A 22 -13.18 -9.16 6.00
CA LEU A 22 -13.67 -8.35 7.10
C LEU A 22 -14.85 -9.05 7.73
N ASN A 23 -14.66 -9.61 8.91
CA ASN A 23 -15.70 -10.30 9.67
C ASN A 23 -16.51 -9.28 10.48
N ILE A 24 -17.83 -9.38 10.41
CA ILE A 24 -18.77 -8.47 11.06
C ILE A 24 -19.81 -9.27 11.84
N ILE A 25 -20.11 -8.79 13.05
CA ILE A 25 -21.27 -9.21 13.85
C ILE A 25 -22.24 -8.05 13.87
N ILE A 26 -23.51 -8.31 13.57
CA ILE A 26 -24.57 -7.30 13.56
C ILE A 26 -25.55 -7.57 14.67
N LYS A 27 -25.82 -6.56 15.51
CA LYS A 27 -26.90 -6.55 16.48
C LYS A 27 -27.79 -5.35 16.19
N ALA A 28 -29.09 -5.57 16.17
CA ALA A 28 -30.07 -4.52 15.91
C ALA A 28 -31.32 -4.69 16.80
N ASP A 29 -32.15 -3.66 16.81
CA ASP A 29 -33.37 -3.61 17.58
C ASP A 29 -34.45 -4.59 17.05
N VAL A 30 -34.51 -4.79 15.73
CA VAL A 30 -35.46 -5.67 15.08
C VAL A 30 -34.81 -6.48 13.96
N GLN A 31 -35.38 -7.62 13.60
CA GLN A 31 -34.84 -8.51 12.57
C GLN A 31 -34.72 -7.84 11.20
N GLY A 32 -35.69 -7.01 10.83
CA GLY A 32 -35.63 -6.24 9.56
C GLY A 32 -34.41 -5.34 9.46
N SER A 33 -34.02 -4.71 10.57
CA SER A 33 -32.81 -3.88 10.66
C SER A 33 -31.55 -4.73 10.51
N VAL A 34 -31.49 -5.92 11.13
CA VAL A 34 -30.37 -6.85 10.97
C VAL A 34 -30.17 -7.20 9.50
N GLU A 35 -31.23 -7.58 8.80
CA GLU A 35 -31.18 -7.95 7.39
C GLU A 35 -30.84 -6.78 6.47
N ALA A 36 -31.37 -5.60 6.76
CA ALA A 36 -31.06 -4.38 6.00
C ALA A 36 -29.58 -3.99 6.10
N VAL A 37 -29.04 -3.98 7.32
CA VAL A 37 -27.61 -3.68 7.57
C VAL A 37 -26.73 -4.74 6.93
N LYS A 38 -27.04 -6.02 7.11
CA LYS A 38 -26.33 -7.14 6.50
C LYS A 38 -26.26 -7.02 4.97
N SER A 39 -27.38 -6.82 4.33
CA SER A 39 -27.47 -6.68 2.86
C SER A 39 -26.67 -5.49 2.35
N SER A 40 -26.71 -4.37 3.05
CA SER A 40 -25.98 -3.16 2.68
C SER A 40 -24.47 -3.34 2.81
N LEU A 41 -24.02 -3.98 3.90
CA LEU A 41 -22.58 -4.17 4.15
C LEU A 41 -21.95 -5.24 3.26
N VAL A 42 -22.65 -6.34 2.99
CA VAL A 42 -22.14 -7.39 2.11
C VAL A 42 -21.94 -6.88 0.68
N ARG A 43 -22.76 -5.93 0.22
CA ARG A 43 -22.59 -5.29 -1.10
C ARG A 43 -21.29 -4.48 -1.25
N LEU A 44 -20.66 -4.11 -0.16
CA LEU A 44 -19.38 -3.39 -0.17
C LEU A 44 -18.18 -4.29 -0.51
N SER A 45 -18.38 -5.61 -0.53
CA SER A 45 -17.34 -6.56 -0.92
C SER A 45 -16.82 -6.26 -2.32
N ASN A 46 -15.52 -6.40 -2.51
CA ASN A 46 -14.84 -6.25 -3.79
C ASN A 46 -13.91 -7.43 -4.07
N GLU A 47 -13.13 -7.36 -5.14
CA GLU A 47 -12.23 -8.45 -5.54
C GLU A 47 -11.06 -8.67 -4.56
N GLU A 48 -10.76 -7.71 -3.70
CA GLU A 48 -9.62 -7.74 -2.78
C GLU A 48 -10.04 -8.01 -1.32
N VAL A 49 -11.21 -7.52 -0.91
CA VAL A 49 -11.74 -7.67 0.46
C VAL A 49 -13.19 -8.13 0.41
N VAL A 50 -13.49 -9.21 1.14
CA VAL A 50 -14.84 -9.74 1.30
C VAL A 50 -15.39 -9.31 2.66
N VAL A 51 -16.57 -8.73 2.67
CA VAL A 51 -17.35 -8.49 3.89
C VAL A 51 -18.14 -9.73 4.24
N LYS A 52 -17.85 -10.30 5.41
CA LYS A 52 -18.46 -11.53 5.88
C LYS A 52 -19.21 -11.30 7.18
N VAL A 53 -20.52 -11.36 7.14
CA VAL A 53 -21.35 -11.31 8.35
C VAL A 53 -21.42 -12.70 8.96
N ILE A 54 -20.68 -12.89 10.07
CA ILE A 54 -20.57 -14.22 10.72
C ILE A 54 -21.69 -14.50 11.70
N HIS A 55 -22.32 -13.45 12.22
CA HIS A 55 -23.47 -13.55 13.12
C HIS A 55 -24.34 -12.31 13.02
N GLY A 56 -25.65 -12.51 13.09
CA GLY A 56 -26.64 -11.43 13.19
C GLY A 56 -27.72 -11.79 14.20
N GLY A 57 -28.10 -10.85 15.04
CA GLY A 57 -29.09 -11.07 16.08
C GLY A 57 -29.83 -9.83 16.52
N VAL A 58 -30.99 -10.01 17.12
CA VAL A 58 -31.82 -8.97 17.71
C VAL A 58 -31.51 -8.78 19.19
N GLY A 59 -31.54 -7.54 19.64
CA GLY A 59 -31.30 -7.18 21.03
C GLY A 59 -29.93 -6.52 21.26
N ASN A 60 -29.66 -6.21 22.53
CA ASN A 60 -28.40 -5.59 22.90
C ASN A 60 -27.21 -6.52 22.70
N VAL A 61 -26.05 -5.91 22.51
CA VAL A 61 -24.80 -6.66 22.46
C VAL A 61 -24.50 -7.25 23.82
N ASN A 62 -24.30 -8.54 23.87
CA ASN A 62 -23.99 -9.28 25.10
C ASN A 62 -22.53 -9.79 25.10
N GLU A 63 -22.13 -10.37 26.24
CA GLU A 63 -20.78 -10.92 26.40
C GLU A 63 -20.44 -11.98 25.34
N SER A 64 -21.39 -12.85 25.01
CA SER A 64 -21.17 -13.90 24.01
C SER A 64 -20.87 -13.34 22.61
N ASP A 65 -21.51 -12.23 22.25
CA ASP A 65 -21.23 -11.53 20.98
C ASP A 65 -19.80 -11.01 20.95
N VAL A 66 -19.33 -10.45 22.06
CA VAL A 66 -17.97 -9.91 22.18
C VAL A 66 -16.93 -11.03 22.18
N VAL A 67 -17.18 -12.13 22.85
CA VAL A 67 -16.29 -13.31 22.82
C VAL A 67 -16.17 -13.88 21.41
N LEU A 68 -17.28 -13.99 20.68
CA LEU A 68 -17.27 -14.43 19.28
C LEU A 68 -16.49 -13.45 18.40
N ALA A 69 -16.65 -12.14 18.59
CA ALA A 69 -15.92 -11.12 17.85
C ALA A 69 -14.41 -11.21 18.12
N SER A 70 -14.01 -11.40 19.37
CA SER A 70 -12.60 -11.57 19.73
C SER A 70 -12.00 -12.81 19.09
N ALA A 71 -12.68 -13.95 19.14
CA ALA A 71 -12.23 -15.21 18.57
C ALA A 71 -12.14 -15.19 17.04
N SER A 72 -12.99 -14.42 16.38
CA SER A 72 -13.10 -14.34 14.93
C SER A 72 -12.42 -13.11 14.32
N ASN A 73 -11.79 -12.29 15.13
CA ASN A 73 -11.25 -10.98 14.73
C ASN A 73 -12.29 -10.14 13.97
N ALA A 74 -13.49 -10.07 14.51
CA ALA A 74 -14.63 -9.38 13.90
C ALA A 74 -14.89 -8.03 14.58
N ILE A 75 -15.49 -7.11 13.82
CA ILE A 75 -16.08 -5.89 14.38
C ILE A 75 -17.54 -6.12 14.70
N ILE A 76 -18.03 -5.45 15.75
CA ILE A 76 -19.44 -5.50 16.12
C ILE A 76 -20.12 -4.20 15.70
N ILE A 77 -21.19 -4.32 14.92
CA ILE A 77 -22.04 -3.21 14.51
C ILE A 77 -23.36 -3.32 15.26
N ALA A 78 -23.58 -2.38 16.17
CA ALA A 78 -24.80 -2.27 16.96
C ALA A 78 -25.69 -1.17 16.40
N PHE A 79 -26.80 -1.54 15.78
CA PHE A 79 -27.74 -0.64 15.14
C PHE A 79 -28.98 -0.44 16.02
N ASN A 80 -29.16 0.78 16.52
CA ASN A 80 -30.23 1.15 17.48
C ASN A 80 -30.25 0.32 18.76
N VAL A 81 -29.17 -0.31 19.13
CA VAL A 81 -29.01 -1.07 20.37
C VAL A 81 -27.70 -0.67 21.06
N LYS A 82 -27.57 -1.04 22.32
CA LYS A 82 -26.39 -0.73 23.14
C LYS A 82 -25.75 -2.02 23.64
N PRO A 83 -24.47 -1.99 24.00
CA PRO A 83 -23.89 -3.10 24.75
C PRO A 83 -24.40 -3.10 26.18
N ASP A 84 -24.60 -4.27 26.77
CA ASP A 84 -24.78 -4.38 28.20
C ASP A 84 -23.45 -4.09 28.93
N ASN A 85 -23.50 -3.95 30.25
CA ASN A 85 -22.32 -3.57 31.03
C ASN A 85 -21.21 -4.61 30.94
N GLN A 86 -21.53 -5.88 30.91
CA GLN A 86 -20.57 -6.97 30.83
C GLN A 86 -19.92 -6.99 29.43
N ALA A 87 -20.71 -6.83 28.39
CA ALA A 87 -20.23 -6.74 27.02
C ALA A 87 -19.22 -5.58 26.82
N ARG A 88 -19.52 -4.43 27.43
CA ARG A 88 -18.62 -3.26 27.37
C ARG A 88 -17.27 -3.55 28.02
N ILE A 89 -17.27 -4.12 29.21
CA ILE A 89 -16.07 -4.48 29.97
C ILE A 89 -15.22 -5.49 29.20
N VAL A 90 -15.84 -6.53 28.65
CA VAL A 90 -15.15 -7.56 27.88
C VAL A 90 -14.62 -7.00 26.57
N ALA A 91 -15.36 -6.13 25.88
CA ALA A 91 -14.93 -5.48 24.66
C ALA A 91 -13.67 -4.63 24.85
N GLU A 92 -13.61 -3.87 25.95
CA GLU A 92 -12.41 -3.09 26.31
C GLU A 92 -11.22 -3.99 26.63
N ARG A 93 -11.43 -5.05 27.41
CA ARG A 93 -10.38 -6.01 27.78
C ARG A 93 -9.82 -6.75 26.57
N GLU A 94 -10.68 -7.25 25.71
CA GLU A 94 -10.30 -8.02 24.50
C GLU A 94 -9.99 -7.13 23.30
N LYS A 95 -10.09 -5.82 23.44
CA LYS A 95 -9.88 -4.83 22.36
C LYS A 95 -10.75 -5.10 21.13
N VAL A 96 -11.98 -5.48 21.33
CA VAL A 96 -12.97 -5.67 20.28
C VAL A 96 -13.50 -4.31 19.81
N ASP A 97 -13.52 -4.09 18.51
CA ASP A 97 -14.08 -2.88 17.90
C ASP A 97 -15.62 -2.99 17.91
N LEU A 98 -16.23 -2.24 18.82
CA LEU A 98 -17.67 -2.15 19.01
C LEU A 98 -18.17 -0.77 18.59
N ARG A 99 -18.97 -0.71 17.54
CA ARG A 99 -19.46 0.53 16.96
C ARG A 99 -20.98 0.64 17.04
N LEU A 100 -21.46 1.80 17.50
CA LEU A 100 -22.88 2.09 17.71
C LEU A 100 -23.38 3.02 16.58
N TYR A 101 -24.49 2.65 15.96
CA TYR A 101 -25.11 3.43 14.90
C TYR A 101 -26.63 3.56 15.10
N SER A 102 -27.17 4.70 14.66
CA SER A 102 -28.61 4.95 14.55
C SER A 102 -29.03 5.25 13.10
N VAL A 103 -28.05 5.52 12.23
CA VAL A 103 -28.26 5.78 10.81
C VAL A 103 -27.43 4.78 9.99
N ILE A 104 -28.08 4.03 9.12
CA ILE A 104 -27.43 2.98 8.33
C ILE A 104 -26.31 3.53 7.43
N TYR A 105 -26.47 4.75 6.93
CA TYR A 105 -25.49 5.41 6.09
C TYR A 105 -24.13 5.57 6.79
N ASN A 106 -24.14 5.91 8.08
CA ASN A 106 -22.91 6.03 8.87
C ASN A 106 -22.20 4.69 9.04
N ALA A 107 -22.95 3.61 9.21
CA ALA A 107 -22.38 2.26 9.27
C ALA A 107 -21.73 1.87 7.94
N ILE A 108 -22.36 2.18 6.82
CA ILE A 108 -21.83 1.93 5.48
C ILE A 108 -20.54 2.72 5.25
N GLU A 109 -20.52 4.01 5.55
CA GLU A 109 -19.32 4.85 5.40
C GLU A 109 -18.13 4.34 6.22
N ASP A 110 -18.38 3.98 7.47
CA ASP A 110 -17.32 3.49 8.37
C ASP A 110 -16.77 2.13 7.91
N VAL A 111 -17.61 1.25 7.41
CA VAL A 111 -17.17 -0.05 6.86
C VAL A 111 -16.43 0.15 5.54
N GLU A 112 -16.86 1.05 4.68
CA GLU A 112 -16.09 1.41 3.46
C GLU A 112 -14.71 1.94 3.80
N ALA A 113 -14.60 2.81 4.81
CA ALA A 113 -13.32 3.32 5.28
C ALA A 113 -12.42 2.20 5.84
N ALA A 114 -13.00 1.25 6.58
CA ALA A 114 -12.28 0.09 7.09
C ALA A 114 -11.79 -0.83 5.95
N LEU A 115 -12.59 -1.04 4.92
CA LEU A 115 -12.19 -1.80 3.73
C LEU A 115 -11.02 -1.15 3.00
N LYS A 116 -11.06 0.17 2.80
CA LYS A 116 -9.95 0.92 2.19
C LYS A 116 -8.67 0.80 3.01
N GLY A 117 -8.76 0.85 4.35
CA GLY A 117 -7.63 0.68 5.25
C GLY A 117 -7.03 -0.73 5.24
N MET A 118 -7.76 -1.74 4.81
CA MET A 118 -7.28 -3.11 4.67
C MET A 118 -6.54 -3.36 3.35
N LEU A 119 -6.69 -2.49 2.36
CA LEU A 119 -6.04 -2.63 1.06
C LEU A 119 -4.53 -2.37 1.21
N GLU A 120 -3.73 -3.21 0.57
CA GLU A 120 -2.30 -2.95 0.46
C GLU A 120 -2.06 -1.76 -0.46
N PRO A 121 -1.11 -0.86 -0.11
CA PRO A 121 -0.77 0.25 -0.98
C PRO A 121 -0.25 -0.27 -2.32
N ILE A 122 -0.72 0.33 -3.41
CA ILE A 122 -0.13 0.12 -4.73
C ILE A 122 0.91 1.20 -4.95
N TYR A 123 2.11 0.79 -5.35
CA TYR A 123 3.17 1.69 -5.73
C TYR A 123 3.36 1.67 -7.24
N GLU A 124 3.49 2.84 -7.83
CA GLU A 124 3.87 3.01 -9.22
C GLU A 124 5.24 3.65 -9.34
N GLU A 125 5.98 3.24 -10.36
CA GLU A 125 7.24 3.87 -10.71
C GLU A 125 6.97 5.24 -11.31
N LYS A 126 7.56 6.28 -10.72
CA LYS A 126 7.49 7.65 -11.23
C LYS A 126 8.89 8.14 -11.56
N ILE A 127 9.08 8.54 -12.81
CA ILE A 127 10.30 9.20 -13.26
C ILE A 127 10.30 10.63 -12.70
N ILE A 128 11.36 10.98 -11.98
CA ILE A 128 11.50 12.30 -11.35
C ILE A 128 12.52 13.20 -12.03
N GLY A 129 13.42 12.64 -12.81
CA GLY A 129 14.40 13.45 -13.50
C GLY A 129 15.33 12.66 -14.42
N HIS A 130 16.03 13.41 -15.25
CA HIS A 130 17.04 12.89 -16.16
C HIS A 130 18.35 13.65 -15.98
N ALA A 131 19.46 12.93 -16.10
CA ALA A 131 20.79 13.51 -16.09
C ALA A 131 21.65 12.85 -17.17
N ARG A 132 22.71 13.54 -17.55
CA ARG A 132 23.70 13.03 -18.49
C ARG A 132 25.08 13.01 -17.86
N ILE A 133 25.83 11.94 -18.07
CA ILE A 133 27.22 11.84 -17.61
C ILE A 133 28.11 12.66 -18.54
N MET A 134 28.78 13.65 -17.97
CA MET A 134 29.70 14.52 -18.71
C MET A 134 31.15 14.07 -18.61
N GLN A 135 31.55 13.67 -17.41
CA GLN A 135 32.92 13.27 -17.11
C GLN A 135 32.94 12.16 -16.09
N ILE A 136 34.07 11.45 -16.04
CA ILE A 136 34.28 10.38 -15.08
C ILE A 136 35.54 10.71 -14.28
N PHE A 137 35.38 10.68 -12.95
CA PHE A 137 36.49 10.89 -12.01
C PHE A 137 36.80 9.60 -11.28
N LYS A 138 38.07 9.31 -11.08
CA LYS A 138 38.52 8.16 -10.29
C LYS A 138 38.89 8.63 -8.90
N ALA A 139 38.30 8.03 -7.88
CA ALA A 139 38.62 8.30 -6.48
C ALA A 139 39.12 7.02 -5.79
N SER A 140 40.20 7.13 -5.06
CA SER A 140 40.75 6.02 -4.28
C SER A 140 39.75 5.56 -3.23
N GLY A 141 39.45 4.25 -3.23
CA GLY A 141 38.51 3.63 -2.26
C GLY A 141 37.03 3.78 -2.58
N VAL A 142 36.65 4.58 -3.59
CA VAL A 142 35.26 4.80 -3.97
C VAL A 142 34.95 4.23 -5.36
N GLY A 143 35.95 4.22 -6.25
CA GLY A 143 35.79 3.80 -7.64
C GLY A 143 35.53 4.97 -8.58
N ASN A 144 34.76 4.74 -9.63
CA ASN A 144 34.45 5.76 -10.60
C ASN A 144 33.28 6.65 -10.13
N ILE A 145 33.48 7.96 -10.21
CA ILE A 145 32.47 8.97 -9.92
C ILE A 145 31.97 9.54 -11.24
N ALA A 146 30.65 9.47 -11.46
CA ALA A 146 30.04 10.08 -12.62
C ALA A 146 29.79 11.56 -12.37
N GLY A 147 30.52 12.43 -13.08
CA GLY A 147 30.23 13.87 -13.12
C GLY A 147 29.08 14.10 -14.09
N CYS A 148 27.91 14.47 -13.55
CA CYS A 148 26.66 14.57 -14.30
C CYS A 148 26.09 15.97 -14.26
N ILE A 149 25.29 16.28 -15.29
CA ILE A 149 24.41 17.44 -15.27
C ILE A 149 22.96 16.95 -15.29
N VAL A 150 22.13 17.47 -14.39
CA VAL A 150 20.70 17.20 -14.36
C VAL A 150 20.03 18.05 -15.44
N GLU A 151 19.45 17.42 -16.44
CA GLU A 151 18.81 18.10 -17.57
C GLU A 151 17.36 18.44 -17.32
N GLU A 152 16.62 17.51 -16.69
CA GLU A 152 15.20 17.67 -16.35
C GLU A 152 14.90 17.18 -14.95
N GLY A 153 13.91 17.82 -14.34
CA GLY A 153 13.38 17.41 -13.04
C GLY A 153 14.40 17.52 -11.91
N ARG A 154 14.55 16.44 -11.19
CA ARG A 154 15.46 16.33 -10.05
C ARG A 154 15.98 14.91 -9.90
N ILE A 155 17.08 14.78 -9.18
CA ILE A 155 17.59 13.48 -8.73
C ILE A 155 17.72 13.52 -7.22
N THR A 156 17.16 12.51 -6.55
CA THR A 156 17.25 12.38 -5.09
C THR A 156 18.15 11.21 -4.74
N ARG A 157 18.79 11.28 -3.57
CA ARG A 157 19.66 10.22 -3.08
C ARG A 157 18.94 8.88 -2.92
N ASP A 158 17.65 8.93 -2.56
CA ASP A 158 16.82 7.75 -2.35
C ASP A 158 16.23 7.15 -3.63
N SER A 159 16.43 7.83 -4.77
CA SER A 159 15.94 7.34 -6.05
C SER A 159 16.75 6.15 -6.56
N VAL A 160 16.09 5.32 -7.34
CA VAL A 160 16.72 4.28 -8.15
C VAL A 160 16.97 4.85 -9.53
N VAL A 161 18.15 4.61 -10.07
CA VAL A 161 18.53 5.14 -11.38
C VAL A 161 18.66 4.01 -12.41
N ARG A 162 18.27 4.34 -13.63
CA ARG A 162 18.47 3.51 -14.81
C ARG A 162 19.43 4.23 -15.75
N ILE A 163 20.54 3.56 -16.06
CA ILE A 163 21.56 4.13 -16.96
C ILE A 163 21.41 3.46 -18.32
N THR A 164 21.28 4.28 -19.34
CA THR A 164 21.19 3.84 -20.74
C THR A 164 22.37 4.37 -21.56
N ARG A 165 22.90 3.49 -22.39
CA ARG A 165 23.96 3.81 -23.36
C ARG A 165 23.40 3.62 -24.76
N GLY A 166 23.07 4.73 -25.42
CA GLY A 166 22.27 4.67 -26.62
C GLY A 166 20.87 4.17 -26.32
N SER A 167 20.50 3.02 -26.85
CA SER A 167 19.20 2.37 -26.57
C SER A 167 19.27 1.19 -25.61
N GLU A 168 20.46 0.89 -25.07
CA GLU A 168 20.70 -0.25 -24.20
C GLU A 168 20.78 0.17 -22.73
N LYS A 169 20.04 -0.53 -21.87
CA LYS A 169 20.15 -0.38 -20.42
C LYS A 169 21.39 -1.11 -19.91
N VAL A 170 22.32 -0.37 -19.34
CA VAL A 170 23.59 -0.90 -18.82
C VAL A 170 23.59 -1.09 -17.31
N TYR A 171 22.70 -0.37 -16.60
CA TYR A 171 22.58 -0.47 -15.16
C TYR A 171 21.19 -0.06 -14.69
N GLU A 172 20.73 -0.67 -13.61
CA GLU A 172 19.55 -0.25 -12.85
C GLU A 172 19.77 -0.59 -11.37
N GLY A 173 19.70 0.41 -10.51
CA GLY A 173 19.94 0.21 -9.09
C GLY A 173 20.01 1.51 -8.30
N PRO A 174 20.27 1.43 -6.99
CA PRO A 174 20.35 2.58 -6.12
C PRO A 174 21.61 3.41 -6.35
N ILE A 175 21.54 4.68 -5.95
CA ILE A 175 22.69 5.58 -5.89
C ILE A 175 23.41 5.32 -4.57
N ALA A 176 24.72 5.05 -4.61
CA ALA A 176 25.55 4.90 -3.42
C ALA A 176 25.91 6.24 -2.80
N SER A 177 26.14 7.26 -3.63
CA SER A 177 26.50 8.61 -3.18
C SER A 177 26.03 9.66 -4.18
N LEU A 178 25.47 10.75 -3.69
CA LEU A 178 25.08 11.93 -4.46
C LEU A 178 25.73 13.17 -3.85
N LYS A 179 26.58 13.83 -4.62
CA LYS A 179 27.33 15.02 -4.17
C LYS A 179 27.20 16.19 -5.12
N HIS A 180 27.14 17.37 -4.54
CA HIS A 180 27.32 18.63 -5.26
C HIS A 180 28.68 19.20 -4.85
N PHE A 181 29.65 19.21 -5.78
CA PHE A 181 31.08 19.44 -5.46
C PHE A 181 31.60 18.42 -4.44
N LYS A 182 31.92 18.89 -3.23
CA LYS A 182 32.44 18.05 -2.13
C LYS A 182 31.39 17.66 -1.12
N ASP A 183 30.22 18.28 -1.17
CA ASP A 183 29.18 18.12 -0.17
C ASP A 183 28.16 17.05 -0.58
N GLU A 184 27.85 16.15 0.34
CA GLU A 184 26.73 15.23 0.16
C GLU A 184 25.41 15.98 0.24
N VAL A 185 24.53 15.68 -0.72
CA VAL A 185 23.24 16.33 -0.84
C VAL A 185 22.14 15.27 -0.98
N LYS A 186 20.93 15.65 -0.58
CA LYS A 186 19.76 14.78 -0.69
C LYS A 186 19.06 14.88 -2.04
N GLU A 187 19.19 16.02 -2.70
CA GLU A 187 18.50 16.34 -3.95
C GLU A 187 19.35 17.28 -4.82
N ILE A 188 19.33 17.05 -6.11
CA ILE A 188 19.90 17.94 -7.15
C ILE A 188 18.81 18.26 -8.16
N LYS A 189 18.62 19.53 -8.46
CA LYS A 189 17.64 20.03 -9.42
C LYS A 189 18.25 20.22 -10.82
N ALA A 190 17.37 20.30 -11.81
CA ALA A 190 17.75 20.57 -13.20
C ALA A 190 18.64 21.81 -13.34
N GLY A 191 19.63 21.74 -14.23
CA GLY A 191 20.63 22.77 -14.47
C GLY A 191 21.81 22.74 -13.50
N THR A 192 21.85 21.82 -12.54
CA THR A 192 22.93 21.70 -11.56
C THR A 192 23.80 20.49 -11.85
N GLU A 193 25.12 20.69 -11.71
CA GLU A 193 26.08 19.59 -11.82
C GLU A 193 26.17 18.80 -10.52
N CYS A 194 26.40 17.51 -10.63
CA CYS A 194 26.57 16.64 -9.48
C CYS A 194 27.51 15.47 -9.76
N GLY A 195 28.03 14.88 -8.69
CA GLY A 195 28.78 13.63 -8.73
C GLY A 195 27.95 12.49 -8.17
N MET A 196 27.84 11.41 -8.92
CA MET A 196 27.13 10.20 -8.50
C MET A 196 28.05 9.00 -8.47
N VAL A 197 27.88 8.20 -7.45
CA VAL A 197 28.46 6.85 -7.37
C VAL A 197 27.32 5.86 -7.33
N PHE A 198 27.40 4.83 -8.17
CA PHE A 198 26.38 3.79 -8.27
C PHE A 198 26.81 2.56 -7.47
N GLU A 199 25.85 1.92 -6.84
CA GLU A 199 26.13 0.74 -6.04
C GLU A 199 26.50 -0.45 -6.95
N LYS A 200 27.69 -1.02 -6.73
CA LYS A 200 28.21 -2.20 -7.46
C LYS A 200 28.33 -2.02 -8.98
N PHE A 201 28.43 -0.78 -9.46
CA PHE A 201 28.57 -0.50 -10.89
C PHE A 201 29.61 0.60 -11.11
N ASN A 202 30.65 0.30 -11.91
CA ASN A 202 31.76 1.20 -12.21
C ASN A 202 31.98 1.39 -13.73
N ASP A 203 31.23 0.69 -14.59
CA ASP A 203 31.36 0.77 -16.05
C ASP A 203 30.53 1.93 -16.63
N ILE A 204 30.75 3.12 -16.10
CA ILE A 204 30.15 4.35 -16.59
C ILE A 204 30.98 4.94 -17.72
N GLN A 205 30.32 5.58 -18.70
CA GLN A 205 30.95 6.26 -19.82
C GLN A 205 30.36 7.65 -20.00
N PRO A 206 31.15 8.62 -20.57
CA PRO A 206 30.60 9.90 -20.98
C PRO A 206 29.42 9.70 -21.96
N GLU A 207 28.44 10.60 -21.92
CA GLU A 207 27.22 10.59 -22.73
C GLU A 207 26.19 9.51 -22.33
N ASP A 208 26.45 8.72 -21.30
CA ASP A 208 25.42 7.85 -20.73
C ASP A 208 24.28 8.68 -20.12
N MET A 209 23.05 8.25 -20.36
CA MET A 209 21.86 8.91 -19.84
C MET A 209 21.40 8.24 -18.55
N ILE A 210 21.08 9.05 -17.55
CA ILE A 210 20.57 8.61 -16.25
C ILE A 210 19.12 9.02 -16.12
N GLU A 211 18.25 8.06 -15.83
CA GLU A 211 16.85 8.28 -15.50
C GLU A 211 16.63 7.93 -14.04
N ALA A 212 16.20 8.90 -13.24
CA ALA A 212 15.90 8.70 -11.84
C ALA A 212 14.41 8.44 -11.65
N HIS A 213 14.08 7.42 -10.90
CA HIS A 213 12.70 7.08 -10.56
C HIS A 213 12.53 6.74 -9.09
N ILE A 214 11.34 6.99 -8.58
CA ILE A 214 10.92 6.64 -7.23
C ILE A 214 9.61 5.85 -7.29
N MET A 215 9.37 5.06 -6.26
CA MET A 215 8.08 4.41 -6.07
C MET A 215 7.17 5.36 -5.30
N VAL A 216 6.02 5.69 -5.85
CA VAL A 216 5.01 6.53 -5.21
C VAL A 216 3.74 5.74 -4.97
N GLU A 217 3.13 5.96 -3.82
CA GLU A 217 1.84 5.36 -3.49
C GLU A 217 0.74 5.99 -4.36
N VAL A 218 -0.04 5.12 -5.00
CA VAL A 218 -1.19 5.53 -5.81
C VAL A 218 -2.42 5.56 -4.93
N PRO A 219 -3.16 6.69 -4.85
CA PRO A 219 -4.45 6.76 -4.16
C PRO A 219 -5.45 5.77 -4.75
N ARG A 220 -6.22 5.09 -3.89
CA ARG A 220 -7.29 4.16 -4.27
C ARG A 220 -8.66 4.70 -3.91
#